data_d318c95f531dccc6c4da99aeaa12f020
#
_entry.id   d318c95f531dccc6c4da99aeaa12f020
#
_cell.length_a   1.000
_cell.length_b   1.000
_cell.length_c   1.000
_cell.angle_alpha   90.00
_cell.angle_beta   90.00
_cell.angle_gamma   90.00
#
_symmetry.space_group_name_H-M   'P 1'
#
loop_
_entity.id
_entity.type
_entity.pdbx_description
1 polymer ?
#
loop_
_entity_poly.entity_id
_entity_poly.type
_entity_poly.pdbx_seq_one_letter_code
_entity_poly.pdbx_strand_id
1 'polypeptide(L)'
;MDNARTYDIRWLELDDMPECAVLEALCFPSCWSAEQFCETWKETWFAGYGLFENDRLLAYISLSVLAGELEVLNIAVHPDSRGRGLSRSLMAFALSDSLNNGHLLRRGLEASTPVGWESAVLEVRVGNVPARALYSGLGFIEAGIRKRYYSDGEDALIMTLDSASFAEKASR
;
A
#
# COMPACT_ATOMS: atom_id res chain seq x y z
N MET A 1 -21.76 -6.68 -25.31
CA MET A 1 -21.30 -5.33 -24.96
C MET A 1 -20.44 -5.50 -23.72
N ASP A 2 -19.13 -5.39 -23.92
CA ASP A 2 -18.17 -5.50 -22.81
C ASP A 2 -18.34 -4.26 -21.94
N ASN A 3 -18.94 -4.44 -20.78
CA ASN A 3 -19.13 -3.35 -19.82
C ASN A 3 -17.75 -3.12 -19.20
N ALA A 4 -16.99 -2.18 -19.75
CA ALA A 4 -15.68 -1.82 -19.24
C ALA A 4 -15.84 -1.49 -17.75
N ARG A 5 -15.29 -2.34 -16.88
CA ARG A 5 -15.32 -2.12 -15.43
C ARG A 5 -14.53 -0.87 -15.14
N THR A 6 -15.18 0.11 -14.53
CA THR A 6 -14.52 1.34 -14.12
C THR A 6 -14.11 1.18 -12.66
N TYR A 7 -12.82 1.36 -12.39
CA TYR A 7 -12.28 1.40 -11.04
C TYR A 7 -11.98 2.84 -10.67
N ASP A 8 -12.35 3.20 -9.47
CA ASP A 8 -11.93 4.45 -8.84
C ASP A 8 -10.86 4.17 -7.80
N ILE A 9 -9.72 4.88 -7.88
CA ILE A 9 -8.68 4.81 -6.86
C ILE A 9 -8.64 6.18 -6.19
N ARG A 10 -8.94 6.18 -4.91
CA ARG A 10 -8.96 7.40 -4.12
C ARG A 10 -8.30 7.20 -2.76
N TRP A 11 -7.99 8.32 -2.15
CA TRP A 11 -7.60 8.40 -0.76
C TRP A 11 -8.69 7.80 0.12
N LEU A 12 -8.29 7.01 1.13
CA LEU A 12 -9.21 6.51 2.15
C LEU A 12 -9.53 7.62 3.15
N GLU A 13 -10.73 7.60 3.68
CA GLU A 13 -11.19 8.48 4.72
C GLU A 13 -11.56 7.68 5.97
N LEU A 14 -11.85 8.37 7.08
CA LEU A 14 -12.18 7.70 8.35
C LEU A 14 -13.39 6.75 8.20
N ASP A 15 -14.35 7.14 7.39
CA ASP A 15 -15.57 6.37 7.14
C ASP A 15 -15.31 5.07 6.35
N ASP A 16 -14.17 4.94 5.66
CA ASP A 16 -13.77 3.72 4.95
C ASP A 16 -13.13 2.66 5.87
N MET A 17 -12.71 3.05 7.08
CA MET A 17 -11.96 2.16 7.98
C MET A 17 -12.69 0.87 8.35
N PRO A 18 -14.02 0.87 8.57
CA PRO A 18 -14.76 -0.38 8.80
C PRO A 18 -14.68 -1.35 7.63
N GLU A 19 -14.76 -0.86 6.38
CA GLU A 19 -14.62 -1.73 5.19
C GLU A 19 -13.19 -2.24 5.03
N CYS A 20 -12.19 -1.43 5.34
CA CYS A 20 -10.79 -1.88 5.38
C CYS A 20 -10.59 -3.03 6.37
N ALA A 21 -11.18 -2.94 7.57
CA ALA A 21 -11.09 -4.00 8.57
C ALA A 21 -11.79 -5.30 8.11
N VAL A 22 -12.92 -5.20 7.43
CA VAL A 22 -13.59 -6.37 6.84
C VAL A 22 -12.69 -7.03 5.78
N LEU A 23 -12.09 -6.23 4.90
CA LEU A 23 -11.20 -6.73 3.85
C LEU A 23 -9.92 -7.32 4.44
N GLU A 24 -9.38 -6.71 5.48
CA GLU A 24 -8.24 -7.21 6.26
C GLU A 24 -8.51 -8.62 6.79
N ALA A 25 -9.65 -8.82 7.45
CA ALA A 25 -10.05 -10.10 8.01
C ALA A 25 -10.25 -11.20 6.96
N LEU A 26 -10.59 -10.83 5.72
CA LEU A 26 -10.68 -11.78 4.60
C LEU A 26 -9.30 -12.16 4.03
N CYS A 27 -8.29 -11.34 4.27
CA CYS A 27 -6.97 -11.48 3.62
C CYS A 27 -5.88 -12.01 4.55
N PHE A 28 -5.95 -11.71 5.85
CA PHE A 28 -4.86 -11.98 6.80
C PHE A 28 -5.35 -12.75 8.04
N PRO A 29 -4.59 -13.73 8.51
CA PRO A 29 -4.94 -14.48 9.73
C PRO A 29 -4.78 -13.65 11.01
N SER A 30 -3.92 -12.65 11.00
CA SER A 30 -3.78 -11.61 12.03
C SER A 30 -4.12 -10.29 11.40
N CYS A 31 -5.26 -9.73 11.75
CA CYS A 31 -5.84 -8.55 11.11
C CYS A 31 -6.09 -7.43 12.12
N TRP A 32 -6.06 -6.21 11.63
CA TRP A 32 -6.45 -5.04 12.41
C TRP A 32 -7.97 -4.98 12.56
N SER A 33 -8.43 -4.61 13.73
CA SER A 33 -9.84 -4.31 13.94
C SER A 33 -10.21 -2.93 13.38
N ALA A 34 -11.51 -2.68 13.21
CA ALA A 34 -12.00 -1.37 12.79
C ALA A 34 -11.57 -0.26 13.77
N GLU A 35 -11.54 -0.55 15.08
CA GLU A 35 -11.03 0.38 16.09
C GLU A 35 -9.56 0.74 15.87
N GLN A 36 -8.72 -0.28 15.66
CA GLN A 36 -7.29 -0.08 15.38
C GLN A 36 -7.08 0.75 14.12
N PHE A 37 -7.82 0.47 13.04
CA PHE A 37 -7.78 1.29 11.84
C PHE A 37 -8.18 2.73 12.12
N CYS A 38 -9.31 2.97 12.82
CA CYS A 38 -9.78 4.30 13.15
C CYS A 38 -8.82 5.08 14.05
N GLU A 39 -8.14 4.41 14.99
CA GLU A 39 -7.14 5.03 15.84
C GLU A 39 -5.88 5.38 15.06
N THR A 40 -5.36 4.42 14.29
CA THR A 40 -4.15 4.65 13.47
C THR A 40 -4.39 5.69 12.38
N TRP A 41 -5.61 5.77 11.83
CA TRP A 41 -5.96 6.79 10.85
C TRP A 41 -5.81 8.23 11.36
N LYS A 42 -5.91 8.46 12.65
CA LYS A 42 -5.72 9.79 13.27
C LYS A 42 -4.26 10.22 13.30
N GLU A 43 -3.35 9.27 13.18
CA GLU A 43 -1.92 9.53 13.18
C GLU A 43 -1.49 10.22 11.87
N THR A 44 -0.64 11.23 11.98
CA THR A 44 -0.20 12.04 10.84
C THR A 44 0.73 11.30 9.88
N TRP A 45 1.38 10.23 10.36
CA TRP A 45 2.29 9.39 9.59
C TRP A 45 1.59 8.26 8.83
N PHE A 46 0.30 7.99 9.14
CA PHE A 46 -0.46 6.90 8.52
C PHE A 46 -1.35 7.40 7.39
N ALA A 47 -1.45 6.63 6.35
CA ALA A 47 -2.24 6.95 5.18
C ALA A 47 -2.66 5.70 4.40
N GLY A 48 -3.57 5.86 3.45
CA GLY A 48 -3.97 4.76 2.59
C GLY A 48 -4.80 5.18 1.39
N TYR A 49 -4.85 4.28 0.41
CA TYR A 49 -5.69 4.39 -0.77
C TYR A 49 -6.57 3.16 -0.91
N GLY A 50 -7.79 3.37 -1.37
CA GLY A 50 -8.74 2.34 -1.72
C GLY A 50 -8.98 2.26 -3.22
N LEU A 51 -9.19 1.06 -3.73
CA LEU A 51 -9.66 0.82 -5.09
C LEU A 51 -11.11 0.30 -5.02
N PHE A 52 -12.00 1.04 -5.65
CA PHE A 52 -13.44 0.82 -5.58
C PHE A 52 -14.00 0.44 -6.96
N GLU A 53 -15.06 -0.36 -6.94
CA GLU A 53 -15.93 -0.67 -8.08
C GLU A 53 -17.38 -0.47 -7.63
N ASN A 54 -18.08 0.50 -8.18
CA ASN A 54 -19.45 0.88 -7.77
C ASN A 54 -19.55 1.12 -6.24
N ASP A 55 -18.69 1.97 -5.71
CA ASP A 55 -18.57 2.33 -4.28
C ASP A 55 -18.22 1.18 -3.32
N ARG A 56 -17.97 -0.02 -3.82
CA ARG A 56 -17.50 -1.16 -3.03
C ARG A 56 -15.97 -1.21 -3.01
N LEU A 57 -15.38 -1.28 -1.84
CA LEU A 57 -13.95 -1.46 -1.66
C LEU A 57 -13.52 -2.86 -2.12
N LEU A 58 -12.68 -2.94 -3.15
CA LEU A 58 -12.11 -4.19 -3.65
C LEU A 58 -10.67 -4.42 -3.23
N ALA A 59 -9.93 -3.35 -3.00
CA ALA A 59 -8.56 -3.41 -2.53
C ALA A 59 -8.21 -2.16 -1.73
N TYR A 60 -7.30 -2.30 -0.78
CA TYR A 60 -6.71 -1.15 -0.10
C TYR A 60 -5.21 -1.35 0.06
N ILE A 61 -4.50 -0.24 0.21
CA ILE A 61 -3.10 -0.16 0.61
C ILE A 61 -2.98 0.81 1.77
N SER A 62 -2.26 0.42 2.81
CA SER A 62 -1.89 1.30 3.93
C SER A 62 -0.40 1.58 3.91
N LEU A 63 -0.06 2.81 4.23
CA LEU A 63 1.27 3.38 4.11
C LEU A 63 1.63 4.12 5.39
N SER A 64 2.91 4.13 5.70
CA SER A 64 3.53 5.03 6.67
C SER A 64 4.53 5.92 5.96
N VAL A 65 4.60 7.19 6.32
CA VAL A 65 5.64 8.09 5.82
C VAL A 65 6.28 8.82 6.97
N LEU A 66 7.57 8.61 7.13
CA LEU A 66 8.36 9.22 8.18
C LEU A 66 9.74 9.62 7.64
N ALA A 67 10.11 10.88 7.81
CA ALA A 67 11.42 11.41 7.48
C ALA A 67 11.90 11.11 6.04
N GLY A 68 10.98 11.11 5.07
CA GLY A 68 11.29 10.84 3.65
C GLY A 68 11.31 9.35 3.28
N GLU A 69 11.07 8.44 4.23
CA GLU A 69 10.88 7.03 3.97
C GLU A 69 9.38 6.70 3.93
N LEU A 70 8.96 6.02 2.86
CA LEU A 70 7.63 5.47 2.70
C LEU A 70 7.66 3.98 2.99
N GLU A 71 6.90 3.53 3.97
CA GLU A 71 6.73 2.11 4.27
C GLU A 71 5.36 1.63 3.80
N VAL A 72 5.33 0.55 3.03
CA VAL A 72 4.09 -0.15 2.69
C VAL A 72 3.78 -1.12 3.81
N LEU A 73 2.75 -0.79 4.60
CA LEU A 73 2.36 -1.59 5.77
C LEU A 73 1.57 -2.83 5.35
N ASN A 74 0.48 -2.61 4.59
CA ASN A 74 -0.37 -3.69 4.08
C ASN A 74 -0.89 -3.36 2.69
N ILE A 75 -1.12 -4.40 1.90
CA ILE A 75 -1.92 -4.35 0.67
C ILE A 75 -2.84 -5.55 0.62
N ALA A 76 -4.13 -5.32 0.54
CA ALA A 76 -5.15 -6.37 0.49
C ALA A 76 -6.00 -6.24 -0.76
N VAL A 77 -6.38 -7.39 -1.34
CA VAL A 77 -7.33 -7.48 -2.46
C VAL A 77 -8.38 -8.52 -2.12
N HIS A 78 -9.64 -8.14 -2.25
CA HIS A 78 -10.78 -9.03 -1.99
C HIS A 78 -10.57 -10.36 -2.74
N PRO A 79 -10.74 -11.52 -2.08
CA PRO A 79 -10.44 -12.82 -2.66
C PRO A 79 -11.05 -13.03 -4.05
N ASP A 80 -12.33 -12.66 -4.22
CA ASP A 80 -13.05 -12.81 -5.49
C ASP A 80 -12.60 -11.84 -6.60
N SER A 81 -11.76 -10.88 -6.26
CA SER A 81 -11.23 -9.87 -7.20
C SER A 81 -9.75 -10.04 -7.51
N ARG A 82 -9.12 -11.09 -6.96
CA ARG A 82 -7.72 -11.41 -7.25
C ARG A 82 -7.52 -11.81 -8.72
N GLY A 83 -6.26 -11.77 -9.18
CA GLY A 83 -5.91 -12.09 -10.57
C GLY A 83 -6.31 -11.03 -11.61
N ARG A 84 -6.92 -9.91 -11.20
CA ARG A 84 -7.39 -8.81 -12.07
C ARG A 84 -6.37 -7.66 -12.17
N GLY A 85 -5.17 -7.80 -11.59
CA GLY A 85 -4.13 -6.78 -11.59
C GLY A 85 -4.36 -5.61 -10.62
N LEU A 86 -5.40 -5.67 -9.76
CA LEU A 86 -5.82 -4.55 -8.90
C LEU A 86 -4.73 -4.09 -7.94
N SER A 87 -3.98 -5.03 -7.32
CA SER A 87 -2.86 -4.69 -6.43
C SER A 87 -1.77 -3.89 -7.15
N ARG A 88 -1.47 -4.23 -8.41
CA ARG A 88 -0.48 -3.50 -9.21
C ARG A 88 -0.95 -2.09 -9.52
N SER A 89 -2.19 -1.92 -9.95
CA SER A 89 -2.77 -0.61 -10.26
C SER A 89 -2.82 0.27 -9.01
N LEU A 90 -3.31 -0.28 -7.90
CA LEU A 90 -3.42 0.45 -6.64
C LEU A 90 -2.05 0.88 -6.11
N MET A 91 -1.07 -0.03 -6.10
CA MET A 91 0.27 0.28 -5.59
C MET A 91 1.00 1.28 -6.48
N ALA A 92 0.92 1.13 -7.81
CA ALA A 92 1.52 2.10 -8.74
C ALA A 92 0.90 3.50 -8.56
N PHE A 93 -0.42 3.58 -8.39
CA PHE A 93 -1.11 4.84 -8.12
C PHE A 93 -0.64 5.44 -6.78
N ALA A 94 -0.66 4.66 -5.70
CA ALA A 94 -0.29 5.11 -4.36
C ALA A 94 1.15 5.63 -4.29
N LEU A 95 2.10 4.93 -4.91
CA LEU A 95 3.49 5.36 -5.00
C LEU A 95 3.63 6.66 -5.81
N SER A 96 2.93 6.77 -6.94
CA SER A 96 2.99 7.95 -7.80
C SER A 96 2.34 9.16 -7.15
N ASP A 97 1.16 9.01 -6.57
CA ASP A 97 0.43 10.11 -5.93
C ASP A 97 1.16 10.61 -4.68
N SER A 98 1.68 9.71 -3.85
CA SER A 98 2.46 10.08 -2.67
C SER A 98 3.77 10.78 -3.03
N LEU A 99 4.39 10.45 -4.17
CA LEU A 99 5.60 11.11 -4.64
C LEU A 99 5.32 12.53 -5.18
N ASN A 100 4.25 12.69 -5.96
CA ASN A 100 4.00 13.91 -6.73
C ASN A 100 3.08 14.90 -6.01
N ASN A 101 2.09 14.43 -5.28
CA ASN A 101 1.05 15.26 -4.68
C ASN A 101 1.20 15.42 -3.17
N GLY A 102 1.98 14.55 -2.52
CA GLY A 102 2.32 14.64 -1.10
C GLY A 102 1.12 14.65 -0.16
N HIS A 103 -0.01 14.10 -0.56
CA HIS A 103 -1.20 14.01 0.31
C HIS A 103 -0.90 13.33 1.65
N LEU A 104 0.01 12.34 1.64
CA LEU A 104 0.53 11.68 2.83
C LEU A 104 1.25 12.61 3.79
N LEU A 105 2.00 13.55 3.25
CA LEU A 105 2.88 14.43 4.03
C LEU A 105 2.18 15.69 4.54
N ARG A 106 0.98 16.00 4.04
CA ARG A 106 0.25 17.22 4.41
C ARG A 106 -0.65 17.09 5.63
N ARG A 107 -0.87 15.88 6.15
CA ARG A 107 -1.63 15.69 7.39
C ARG A 107 -0.75 16.11 8.58
N GLY A 108 -0.80 17.39 8.94
CA GLY A 108 -0.11 17.94 10.11
C GLY A 108 1.28 18.56 9.83
N LEU A 109 1.70 18.69 8.57
CA LEU A 109 2.92 19.38 8.20
C LEU A 109 2.62 20.76 7.61
N GLU A 110 3.52 21.72 7.85
CA GLU A 110 3.44 23.05 7.23
C GLU A 110 3.59 22.95 5.70
N ALA A 111 2.96 23.88 4.98
CA ALA A 111 2.97 23.92 3.51
C ALA A 111 4.36 24.05 2.87
N SER A 112 5.40 24.29 3.66
CA SER A 112 6.80 24.42 3.25
C SER A 112 7.59 23.10 3.28
N THR A 113 7.00 22.01 3.79
CA THR A 113 7.71 20.71 3.86
C THR A 113 7.83 20.11 2.46
N PRO A 114 9.02 19.60 2.08
CA PRO A 114 9.18 18.91 0.80
C PRO A 114 8.17 17.78 0.64
N VAL A 115 7.50 17.76 -0.51
CA VAL A 115 6.51 16.75 -0.87
C VAL A 115 7.24 15.58 -1.53
N GLY A 116 6.90 14.36 -1.13
CA GLY A 116 7.46 13.14 -1.72
C GLY A 116 8.22 12.26 -0.72
N TRP A 117 8.70 11.16 -1.22
CA TRP A 117 9.54 10.22 -0.47
C TRP A 117 10.84 10.00 -1.25
N GLU A 118 11.92 9.70 -0.53
CA GLU A 118 13.25 9.39 -1.10
C GLU A 118 13.38 7.91 -1.39
N SER A 119 12.89 7.08 -0.46
CA SER A 119 12.87 5.62 -0.57
C SER A 119 11.56 5.04 -0.09
N ALA A 120 11.18 3.93 -0.68
CA ALA A 120 10.06 3.11 -0.20
C ALA A 120 10.59 1.74 0.25
N VAL A 121 10.03 1.22 1.34
CA VAL A 121 10.38 -0.08 1.92
C VAL A 121 9.12 -0.91 2.16
N LEU A 122 9.26 -2.21 2.07
CA LEU A 122 8.21 -3.16 2.45
C LEU A 122 8.84 -4.47 2.95
N GLU A 123 8.03 -5.20 3.70
CA GLU A 123 8.34 -6.56 4.15
C GLU A 123 7.33 -7.54 3.56
N VAL A 124 7.83 -8.63 3.01
CA VAL A 124 6.99 -9.65 2.39
C VAL A 124 7.47 -11.04 2.77
N ARG A 125 6.54 -11.97 3.01
CA ARG A 125 6.88 -13.37 3.25
C ARG A 125 7.74 -13.92 2.12
N VAL A 126 8.83 -14.60 2.45
CA VAL A 126 9.72 -15.21 1.45
C VAL A 126 8.94 -16.15 0.52
N GLY A 127 7.95 -16.88 1.05
CA GLY A 127 7.08 -17.77 0.29
C GLY A 127 6.01 -17.08 -0.55
N ASN A 128 5.77 -15.77 -0.39
CA ASN A 128 4.75 -15.06 -1.17
C ASN A 128 5.27 -14.67 -2.55
N VAL A 129 5.47 -15.67 -3.41
CA VAL A 129 6.00 -15.49 -4.78
C VAL A 129 5.19 -14.49 -5.61
N PRO A 130 3.83 -14.49 -5.59
CA PRO A 130 3.05 -13.52 -6.35
C PRO A 130 3.29 -12.07 -5.92
N ALA A 131 3.37 -11.81 -4.62
CA ALA A 131 3.62 -10.46 -4.11
C ALA A 131 5.06 -10.00 -4.43
N ARG A 132 6.05 -10.87 -4.27
CA ARG A 132 7.44 -10.58 -4.66
C ARG A 132 7.56 -10.23 -6.14
N ALA A 133 6.88 -10.98 -7.02
CA ALA A 133 6.85 -10.68 -8.45
C ALA A 133 6.17 -9.32 -8.75
N LEU A 134 5.09 -9.00 -8.02
CA LEU A 134 4.44 -7.69 -8.11
C LEU A 134 5.44 -6.56 -7.78
N TYR A 135 6.11 -6.64 -6.63
CA TYR A 135 7.02 -5.61 -6.14
C TYR A 135 8.25 -5.46 -7.05
N SER A 136 8.89 -6.56 -7.45
CA SER A 136 9.98 -6.52 -8.43
C SER A 136 9.53 -5.93 -9.77
N GLY A 137 8.29 -6.23 -10.19
CA GLY A 137 7.68 -5.65 -11.39
C GLY A 137 7.47 -4.13 -11.30
N LEU A 138 7.35 -3.57 -10.11
CA LEU A 138 7.28 -2.12 -9.86
C LEU A 138 8.66 -1.47 -9.67
N GLY A 139 9.71 -2.26 -9.48
CA GLY A 139 11.08 -1.78 -9.37
C GLY A 139 11.71 -1.96 -7.99
N PHE A 140 10.98 -2.56 -7.04
CA PHE A 140 11.58 -2.92 -5.76
C PHE A 140 12.68 -3.96 -5.94
N ILE A 141 13.76 -3.80 -5.19
CA ILE A 141 14.89 -4.72 -5.13
C ILE A 141 15.00 -5.35 -3.73
N GLU A 142 15.52 -6.56 -3.65
CA GLU A 142 15.76 -7.24 -2.39
C GLU A 142 16.92 -6.56 -1.63
N ALA A 143 16.66 -6.15 -0.39
CA ALA A 143 17.62 -5.43 0.46
C ALA A 143 18.10 -6.24 1.65
N GLY A 144 17.31 -7.24 2.09
CA GLY A 144 17.70 -8.05 3.25
C GLY A 144 16.63 -9.06 3.63
N ILE A 145 16.89 -9.80 4.71
CA ILE A 145 15.97 -10.80 5.26
C ILE A 145 15.88 -10.62 6.78
N ARG A 146 14.66 -10.53 7.31
CA ARG A 146 14.39 -10.67 8.75
C ARG A 146 14.03 -12.11 9.07
N LYS A 147 14.89 -12.79 9.81
CA LYS A 147 14.71 -14.19 10.18
C LYS A 147 13.58 -14.35 11.20
N ARG A 148 12.70 -15.35 10.94
CA ARG A 148 11.59 -15.71 11.84
C ARG A 148 10.71 -14.53 12.22
N TYR A 149 10.41 -13.68 11.25
CA TYR A 149 9.67 -12.43 11.45
C TYR A 149 8.19 -12.67 11.73
N TYR A 150 7.57 -13.57 10.99
CA TYR A 150 6.15 -13.89 11.15
C TYR A 150 5.93 -14.85 12.33
N SER A 151 4.73 -14.81 12.91
CA SER A 151 4.36 -15.61 14.08
C SER A 151 4.49 -17.13 13.88
N ASP A 152 4.40 -17.57 12.62
CA ASP A 152 4.60 -18.98 12.23
C ASP A 152 6.09 -19.34 12.01
N GLY A 153 6.99 -18.38 12.19
CA GLY A 153 8.43 -18.55 12.03
C GLY A 153 8.93 -18.35 10.60
N GLU A 154 8.09 -17.96 9.65
CA GLU A 154 8.54 -17.63 8.30
C GLU A 154 9.39 -16.35 8.29
N ASP A 155 10.39 -16.32 7.43
CA ASP A 155 11.23 -15.15 7.22
C ASP A 155 10.50 -14.08 6.41
N ALA A 156 10.80 -12.81 6.68
CA ALA A 156 10.42 -11.70 5.81
C ALA A 156 11.58 -11.29 4.91
N LEU A 157 11.28 -11.09 3.64
CA LEU A 157 12.16 -10.42 2.69
C LEU A 157 11.91 -8.92 2.78
N ILE A 158 12.96 -8.14 2.99
CA ILE A 158 12.91 -6.68 2.93
C ILE A 158 13.17 -6.28 1.48
N MET A 159 12.29 -5.46 0.91
CA MET A 159 12.45 -4.91 -0.43
C MET A 159 12.39 -3.40 -0.39
N THR A 160 13.25 -2.74 -1.18
CA THR A 160 13.37 -1.28 -1.24
C THR A 160 13.23 -0.77 -2.66
N LEU A 161 12.77 0.47 -2.79
CA LEU A 161 12.61 1.18 -4.05
C LEU A 161 13.08 2.63 -3.87
N ASP A 162 13.96 3.08 -4.71
CA ASP A 162 14.40 4.46 -4.80
C ASP A 162 13.42 5.29 -5.63
N SER A 163 13.10 6.51 -5.19
CA SER A 163 12.10 7.36 -5.85
C SER A 163 12.49 7.79 -7.25
N ALA A 164 13.76 8.06 -7.50
CA ALA A 164 14.24 8.44 -8.83
C ALA A 164 14.13 7.26 -9.81
N SER A 165 14.48 6.05 -9.35
CA SER A 165 14.32 4.80 -10.11
C SER A 165 12.85 4.52 -10.44
N PHE A 166 11.94 4.79 -9.50
CA PHE A 166 10.50 4.65 -9.74
C PHE A 166 10.00 5.66 -10.77
N ALA A 167 10.37 6.94 -10.64
CA ALA A 167 9.95 8.00 -11.57
C ALA A 167 10.44 7.74 -13.00
N GLU A 168 11.69 7.28 -13.17
CA GLU A 168 12.23 6.90 -14.47
C GLU A 168 11.44 5.75 -15.12
N LYS A 169 11.09 4.74 -14.35
CA LYS A 169 10.31 3.59 -14.83
C LYS A 169 8.87 3.96 -15.18
N ALA A 170 8.25 4.87 -14.44
CA ALA A 170 6.87 5.33 -14.69
C ALA A 170 6.75 6.22 -15.94
N SER A 171 7.85 6.80 -16.40
CA SER A 171 7.92 7.67 -17.59
C SER A 171 8.12 6.92 -18.91
N ARG A 172 8.32 5.61 -18.88
CA ARG A 172 8.51 4.71 -20.03
C ARG A 172 7.23 4.01 -20.41
#